data_d25d0b74ea23fd269d0ccfb45fc2b018
#
_entry.id   d25d0b74ea23fd269d0ccfb45fc2b018
#
_cell.length_a   1.000
_cell.length_b   1.000
_cell.length_c   1.000
_cell.angle_alpha   90.00
_cell.angle_beta   90.00
_cell.angle_gamma   90.00
#
_symmetry.space_group_name_H-M   'P 1'
#
loop_
_entity.id
_entity.type
_entity.pdbx_description
1 polymer ?
#
loop_
_entity_poly.entity_id
_entity_poly.type
_entity_poly.pdbx_seq_one_letter_code
_entity_poly.pdbx_strand_id
1 'polypeptide(L)'
;MSGEPISIRSVSFHKKCRLSIADHAKLVAVTELSDVEDELRAHGLEPRGAFHPRQSDAVPALTDGRPAGTLVLAGNLGASMWAQFARERRDERDPLDRWSARLLATVAERFAATVLLPSDGPPYPPFQRWAARAGPVHRSPLGLLIDPEFGLWHAYRGALVFAECFALPPRDARPSPCDSCRDRPCLTVCPVSAFTAAGYDAAACAAHLESGAGAACIDSACLARAACPVGREHRYPTEPARFHMRAFLSGRTRR
;
A
#
# COMPACT_ATOMS: atom_id res chain seq x y z
N MET A 1 1.77 56.16 -24.69
CA MET A 1 2.48 55.08 -23.95
C MET A 1 1.42 54.06 -23.64
N SER A 2 1.41 53.03 -24.49
CA SER A 2 0.41 51.96 -24.58
C SER A 2 0.80 50.81 -23.67
N GLY A 3 -0.06 50.51 -22.68
CA GLY A 3 0.07 49.33 -21.80
C GLY A 3 -0.65 48.15 -22.41
N GLU A 4 0.08 47.12 -22.75
CA GLU A 4 -0.46 45.82 -23.21
C GLU A 4 -1.04 45.01 -22.01
N PRO A 5 -2.17 44.30 -22.21
CA PRO A 5 -2.73 43.45 -21.17
C PRO A 5 -1.98 42.11 -21.09
N ILE A 6 -1.63 41.70 -19.87
CA ILE A 6 -1.02 40.39 -19.54
C ILE A 6 -2.04 39.29 -19.81
N SER A 7 -1.74 38.45 -20.81
CA SER A 7 -2.49 37.27 -21.14
C SER A 7 -2.25 36.17 -20.11
N ILE A 8 -3.25 35.86 -19.28
CA ILE A 8 -3.28 34.70 -18.40
C ILE A 8 -3.50 33.46 -19.25
N ARG A 9 -2.44 32.71 -19.54
CA ARG A 9 -2.56 31.39 -20.19
C ARG A 9 -3.30 30.44 -19.24
N SER A 10 -4.53 30.07 -19.65
CA SER A 10 -5.31 29.05 -18.97
C SER A 10 -4.54 27.72 -18.96
N VAL A 11 -4.31 27.18 -17.78
CA VAL A 11 -3.74 25.85 -17.58
C VAL A 11 -4.75 24.84 -18.12
N SER A 12 -4.34 24.09 -19.15
CA SER A 12 -5.13 23.05 -19.80
C SER A 12 -5.42 21.93 -18.80
N PHE A 13 -6.60 21.94 -18.22
CA PHE A 13 -7.14 20.85 -17.42
C PHE A 13 -7.33 19.61 -18.31
N HIS A 14 -6.83 18.48 -17.86
CA HIS A 14 -6.75 17.21 -18.57
C HIS A 14 -8.06 16.74 -19.19
N LYS A 15 -8.09 16.73 -20.53
CA LYS A 15 -9.23 16.39 -21.39
C LYS A 15 -9.61 14.90 -21.43
N LYS A 16 -9.16 14.05 -20.48
CA LYS A 16 -9.37 12.59 -20.52
C LYS A 16 -10.42 12.03 -19.57
N CYS A 17 -10.90 12.83 -18.61
CA CYS A 17 -11.99 12.41 -17.73
C CYS A 17 -13.29 13.14 -18.11
N ARG A 18 -13.83 12.92 -19.31
CA ARG A 18 -15.18 13.34 -19.66
C ARG A 18 -16.14 12.19 -19.40
N LEU A 19 -17.00 12.38 -18.39
CA LEU A 19 -18.20 11.58 -18.19
C LEU A 19 -19.03 11.57 -19.47
N SER A 20 -19.17 10.41 -20.10
CA SER A 20 -20.23 10.19 -21.10
C SER A 20 -21.53 9.96 -20.34
N ILE A 21 -22.38 10.98 -20.32
CA ILE A 21 -23.76 10.88 -19.83
C ILE A 21 -24.62 10.40 -21.00
N ALA A 22 -24.52 9.13 -21.36
CA ALA A 22 -25.51 8.46 -22.21
C ALA A 22 -25.36 6.94 -22.05
N ASP A 23 -26.47 6.31 -21.69
CA ASP A 23 -26.71 4.89 -21.53
C ASP A 23 -26.28 4.27 -20.20
N HIS A 24 -27.16 4.39 -19.19
CA HIS A 24 -27.61 3.23 -18.39
C HIS A 24 -28.78 3.67 -17.50
N ALA A 25 -29.99 3.36 -17.95
CA ALA A 25 -31.19 3.40 -17.12
C ALA A 25 -31.19 2.22 -16.13
N LYS A 26 -30.37 2.32 -15.10
CA LYS A 26 -30.55 1.72 -13.76
C LYS A 26 -29.92 2.73 -12.79
N LEU A 27 -30.72 3.22 -11.85
CA LEU A 27 -30.24 4.05 -10.75
C LEU A 27 -29.11 3.30 -10.02
N VAL A 28 -27.88 3.42 -10.48
CA VAL A 28 -26.71 3.18 -9.67
C VAL A 28 -26.52 4.50 -8.92
N ALA A 29 -26.71 4.49 -7.60
CA ALA A 29 -26.34 5.62 -6.77
C ALA A 29 -24.93 6.06 -7.19
N VAL A 30 -24.70 7.35 -7.37
CA VAL A 30 -23.38 7.88 -7.69
C VAL A 30 -22.44 7.40 -6.58
N THR A 31 -21.56 6.45 -6.90
CA THR A 31 -20.59 5.92 -5.96
C THR A 31 -19.50 6.97 -5.79
N GLU A 32 -19.35 7.48 -4.56
CA GLU A 32 -18.27 8.39 -4.20
C GLU A 32 -17.07 7.61 -3.65
N LEU A 33 -15.91 8.23 -3.61
CA LEU A 33 -14.72 7.63 -3.01
C LEU A 33 -14.96 7.21 -1.56
N SER A 34 -15.69 8.03 -0.80
CA SER A 34 -16.08 7.76 0.59
C SER A 34 -16.83 6.45 0.78
N ASP A 35 -17.74 6.09 -0.15
CA ASP A 35 -18.49 4.84 -0.08
C ASP A 35 -17.56 3.62 -0.19
N VAL A 36 -16.56 3.71 -1.07
CA VAL A 36 -15.54 2.67 -1.25
C VAL A 36 -14.65 2.57 0.00
N GLU A 37 -14.25 3.71 0.55
CA GLU A 37 -13.42 3.76 1.75
C GLU A 37 -14.12 3.19 2.97
N ASP A 38 -15.40 3.49 3.16
CA ASP A 38 -16.21 2.99 4.27
C ASP A 38 -16.44 1.49 4.13
N GLU A 39 -16.67 0.99 2.91
CA GLU A 39 -16.78 -0.44 2.67
C GLU A 39 -15.47 -1.18 2.95
N LEU A 40 -14.32 -0.63 2.56
CA LEU A 40 -13.02 -1.21 2.91
C LEU A 40 -12.86 -1.32 4.43
N ARG A 41 -13.20 -0.27 5.19
CA ARG A 41 -13.12 -0.25 6.66
C ARG A 41 -14.09 -1.26 7.28
N ALA A 42 -15.32 -1.37 6.75
CA ALA A 42 -16.30 -2.36 7.21
C ALA A 42 -15.78 -3.81 7.09
N HIS A 43 -14.91 -4.05 6.10
CA HIS A 43 -14.24 -5.34 5.88
C HIS A 43 -12.87 -5.45 6.55
N GLY A 44 -12.48 -4.50 7.42
CA GLY A 44 -11.22 -4.53 8.17
C GLY A 44 -9.98 -4.16 7.38
N LEU A 45 -10.14 -3.56 6.20
CA LEU A 45 -9.05 -2.99 5.42
C LEU A 45 -9.10 -1.46 5.49
N GLU A 46 -7.93 -0.84 5.52
CA GLU A 46 -7.80 0.61 5.50
C GLU A 46 -7.63 1.12 4.06
N PRO A 47 -8.33 2.18 3.66
CA PRO A 47 -8.01 2.89 2.44
C PRO A 47 -6.61 3.50 2.57
N ARG A 48 -5.78 3.32 1.53
CA ARG A 48 -4.39 3.76 1.52
C ARG A 48 -4.10 4.79 0.43
N GLY A 49 -5.12 5.59 0.13
CA GLY A 49 -5.08 6.64 -0.87
C GLY A 49 -5.51 6.18 -2.26
N ALA A 50 -5.72 7.15 -3.12
CA ALA A 50 -6.20 6.94 -4.49
C ALA A 50 -5.54 7.92 -5.47
N PHE A 51 -5.55 7.57 -6.76
CA PHE A 51 -5.09 8.45 -7.82
C PHE A 51 -5.75 8.11 -9.16
N HIS A 52 -5.77 9.08 -10.08
CA HIS A 52 -6.15 8.84 -11.47
C HIS A 52 -4.94 8.31 -12.24
N PRO A 53 -5.03 7.09 -12.82
CA PRO A 53 -3.93 6.47 -13.53
C PRO A 53 -3.52 7.25 -14.78
N ARG A 54 -2.20 7.28 -15.01
CA ARG A 54 -1.57 7.74 -16.26
C ARG A 54 -0.96 6.53 -16.96
N GLN A 55 -0.66 6.65 -18.22
CA GLN A 55 -0.02 5.57 -18.98
C GLN A 55 1.28 5.06 -18.33
N SER A 56 2.07 5.97 -17.74
CA SER A 56 3.31 5.64 -17.01
C SER A 56 3.11 4.83 -15.73
N ASP A 57 1.90 4.79 -15.19
CA ASP A 57 1.59 4.04 -13.97
C ASP A 57 1.40 2.54 -14.23
N ALA A 58 1.23 2.14 -15.50
CA ALA A 58 1.04 0.76 -15.91
C ALA A 58 -0.13 0.06 -15.17
N VAL A 59 -1.21 0.80 -14.92
CA VAL A 59 -2.46 0.23 -14.40
C VAL A 59 -3.21 -0.41 -15.57
N PRO A 60 -3.57 -1.70 -15.48
CA PRO A 60 -4.30 -2.36 -16.55
C PRO A 60 -5.72 -1.79 -16.70
N ALA A 61 -6.35 -2.04 -17.85
CA ALA A 61 -7.78 -1.84 -18.02
C ALA A 61 -8.57 -2.77 -17.08
N LEU A 62 -9.82 -2.44 -16.82
CA LEU A 62 -10.73 -3.30 -16.06
C LEU A 62 -10.95 -4.62 -16.80
N THR A 63 -11.47 -5.62 -16.09
CA THR A 63 -11.75 -6.96 -16.65
C THR A 63 -12.76 -6.94 -17.80
N ASP A 64 -13.62 -5.92 -17.87
CA ASP A 64 -14.58 -5.68 -18.94
C ASP A 64 -14.01 -4.84 -20.11
N GLY A 65 -12.72 -4.50 -20.06
CA GLY A 65 -12.01 -3.74 -21.08
C GLY A 65 -12.13 -2.21 -20.98
N ARG A 66 -12.92 -1.67 -20.03
CA ARG A 66 -12.98 -0.23 -19.79
C ARG A 66 -11.64 0.32 -19.29
N PRO A 67 -11.25 1.55 -19.65
CA PRO A 67 -10.04 2.16 -19.15
C PRO A 67 -10.15 2.46 -17.64
N ALA A 68 -9.03 2.41 -16.94
CA ALA A 68 -8.94 2.77 -15.52
C ALA A 68 -9.11 4.29 -15.34
N GLY A 69 -10.14 4.70 -14.61
CA GLY A 69 -10.41 6.09 -14.22
C GLY A 69 -9.82 6.43 -12.84
N THR A 70 -10.01 5.56 -11.86
CA THR A 70 -9.44 5.71 -10.50
C THR A 70 -8.87 4.39 -10.02
N LEU A 71 -7.71 4.45 -9.35
CA LEU A 71 -7.15 3.35 -8.58
C LEU A 71 -7.17 3.72 -7.09
N VAL A 72 -7.78 2.86 -6.27
CA VAL A 72 -7.84 2.99 -4.81
C VAL A 72 -6.99 1.90 -4.17
N LEU A 73 -6.02 2.27 -3.36
CA LEU A 73 -5.18 1.33 -2.63
C LEU A 73 -5.84 0.94 -1.31
N ALA A 74 -5.75 -0.34 -0.96
CA ALA A 74 -6.21 -0.90 0.30
C ALA A 74 -5.08 -1.62 1.03
N GLY A 75 -5.12 -1.57 2.37
CA GLY A 75 -4.08 -2.19 3.17
C GLY A 75 -4.39 -2.21 4.65
N ASN A 76 -3.36 -2.07 5.47
CA ASN A 76 -3.49 -1.93 6.92
C ASN A 76 -2.60 -0.82 7.49
N LEU A 77 -3.01 -0.27 8.62
CA LEU A 77 -2.29 0.68 9.45
C LEU A 77 -2.04 0.02 10.81
N GLY A 78 -0.77 -0.08 11.22
CA GLY A 78 -0.43 -0.89 12.39
C GLY A 78 -1.04 -2.29 12.29
N ALA A 79 -1.61 -2.77 13.39
CA ALA A 79 -2.28 -4.06 13.47
C ALA A 79 -3.80 -4.00 13.24
N SER A 80 -4.34 -2.96 12.57
CA SER A 80 -5.80 -2.70 12.45
C SER A 80 -6.59 -3.92 11.98
N MET A 81 -6.09 -4.65 10.99
CA MET A 81 -6.77 -5.83 10.43
C MET A 81 -6.57 -7.12 11.24
N TRP A 82 -5.65 -7.15 12.22
CA TRP A 82 -5.18 -8.41 12.79
C TRP A 82 -6.26 -9.23 13.49
N ALA A 83 -7.07 -8.56 14.32
CA ALA A 83 -8.12 -9.25 15.08
C ALA A 83 -9.16 -9.92 14.17
N GLN A 84 -9.51 -9.28 13.07
CA GLN A 84 -10.43 -9.84 12.10
C GLN A 84 -9.79 -10.98 11.31
N PHE A 85 -8.57 -10.77 10.79
CA PHE A 85 -7.82 -11.83 10.12
C PHE A 85 -7.63 -13.06 11.00
N ALA A 86 -7.27 -12.90 12.28
CA ALA A 86 -7.06 -14.02 13.21
C ALA A 86 -8.33 -14.88 13.41
N ARG A 87 -9.51 -14.24 13.39
CA ARG A 87 -10.81 -14.96 13.49
C ARG A 87 -11.19 -15.68 12.19
N GLU A 88 -10.87 -15.09 11.05
CA GLU A 88 -11.37 -15.50 9.73
C GLU A 88 -10.35 -16.29 8.91
N ARG A 89 -9.10 -16.32 9.36
CA ARG A 89 -8.05 -17.04 8.64
C ARG A 89 -8.39 -18.52 8.50
N ARG A 90 -8.07 -19.06 7.32
CA ARG A 90 -8.21 -20.46 7.02
C ARG A 90 -6.85 -21.15 7.11
N ASP A 91 -6.84 -22.48 7.30
CA ASP A 91 -5.64 -23.28 7.14
C ASP A 91 -5.36 -23.48 5.64
N GLU A 92 -4.64 -22.56 5.06
CA GLU A 92 -4.35 -22.49 3.64
C GLU A 92 -2.98 -21.85 3.41
N ARG A 93 -2.41 -22.09 2.25
CA ARG A 93 -1.15 -21.44 1.85
C ARG A 93 -1.37 -19.93 1.73
N ASP A 94 -0.37 -19.14 2.19
CA ASP A 94 -0.39 -17.68 2.14
C ASP A 94 -1.70 -17.07 2.68
N PRO A 95 -2.11 -17.43 3.92
CA PRO A 95 -3.46 -17.21 4.43
C PRO A 95 -3.86 -15.73 4.48
N LEU A 96 -2.89 -14.83 4.75
CA LEU A 96 -3.18 -13.39 4.79
C LEU A 96 -3.45 -12.82 3.39
N ASP A 97 -2.70 -13.26 2.39
CA ASP A 97 -2.89 -12.78 1.01
C ASP A 97 -4.23 -13.28 0.45
N ARG A 98 -4.57 -14.55 0.72
CA ARG A 98 -5.87 -15.11 0.32
C ARG A 98 -7.05 -14.50 1.06
N TRP A 99 -6.90 -14.22 2.35
CA TRP A 99 -7.91 -13.50 3.11
C TRP A 99 -8.15 -12.10 2.55
N SER A 100 -7.07 -11.33 2.31
CA SER A 100 -7.15 -10.00 1.70
C SER A 100 -7.80 -10.03 0.32
N ALA A 101 -7.45 -11.03 -0.51
CA ALA A 101 -8.04 -11.20 -1.83
C ALA A 101 -9.55 -11.45 -1.78
N ARG A 102 -10.03 -12.27 -0.82
CA ARG A 102 -11.47 -12.51 -0.64
C ARG A 102 -12.22 -11.24 -0.25
N LEU A 103 -11.68 -10.47 0.70
CA LEU A 103 -12.32 -9.21 1.11
C LEU A 103 -12.37 -8.20 -0.04
N LEU A 104 -11.26 -8.03 -0.75
CA LEU A 104 -11.21 -7.12 -1.89
C LEU A 104 -12.16 -7.55 -3.02
N ALA A 105 -12.32 -8.87 -3.25
CA ALA A 105 -13.28 -9.37 -4.22
C ALA A 105 -14.73 -9.01 -3.83
N THR A 106 -15.09 -9.13 -2.54
CA THR A 106 -16.42 -8.72 -2.05
C THR A 106 -16.69 -7.23 -2.28
N VAL A 107 -15.70 -6.39 -1.96
CA VAL A 107 -15.82 -4.93 -2.19
C VAL A 107 -15.90 -4.64 -3.69
N ALA A 108 -15.08 -5.30 -4.52
CA ALA A 108 -15.07 -5.11 -5.96
C ALA A 108 -16.39 -5.49 -6.63
N GLU A 109 -17.02 -6.59 -6.20
CA GLU A 109 -18.34 -7.01 -6.69
C GLU A 109 -19.41 -5.95 -6.43
N ARG A 110 -19.41 -5.35 -5.22
CA ARG A 110 -20.38 -4.30 -4.86
C ARG A 110 -20.28 -3.06 -5.75
N PHE A 111 -19.06 -2.69 -6.15
CA PHE A 111 -18.78 -1.44 -6.86
C PHE A 111 -18.38 -1.64 -8.32
N ALA A 112 -18.52 -2.85 -8.88
CA ALA A 112 -18.09 -3.20 -10.24
C ALA A 112 -16.63 -2.81 -10.55
N ALA A 113 -15.75 -2.98 -9.56
CA ALA A 113 -14.33 -2.70 -9.66
C ALA A 113 -13.52 -3.94 -10.06
N THR A 114 -12.30 -3.73 -10.53
CA THR A 114 -11.32 -4.81 -10.75
C THR A 114 -10.30 -4.83 -9.61
N VAL A 115 -10.06 -6.01 -9.03
CA VAL A 115 -9.04 -6.23 -8.00
C VAL A 115 -7.68 -6.43 -8.64
N LEU A 116 -6.66 -5.79 -8.06
CA LEU A 116 -5.25 -6.08 -8.34
C LEU A 116 -4.54 -6.43 -7.03
N LEU A 117 -3.79 -7.51 -7.01
CA LEU A 117 -3.03 -7.97 -5.85
C LEU A 117 -1.53 -7.79 -6.07
N PRO A 118 -0.73 -7.57 -5.00
CA PRO A 118 0.74 -7.53 -5.11
C PRO A 118 1.36 -8.81 -5.67
N SER A 119 0.65 -9.93 -5.59
CA SER A 119 1.07 -11.26 -6.08
C SER A 119 0.69 -11.54 -7.52
N ASP A 120 -0.08 -10.66 -8.19
CA ASP A 120 -0.53 -10.87 -9.57
C ASP A 120 0.64 -10.69 -10.54
N GLY A 121 1.27 -11.76 -10.92
CA GLY A 121 2.39 -11.69 -11.87
C GLY A 121 3.18 -12.97 -12.01
N PRO A 122 4.27 -12.99 -12.76
CA PRO A 122 4.99 -11.88 -13.41
C PRO A 122 4.32 -11.35 -14.70
N PRO A 123 4.47 -10.06 -15.06
CA PRO A 123 5.12 -9.00 -14.28
C PRO A 123 4.24 -8.53 -13.12
N TYR A 124 4.85 -8.31 -11.95
CA TYR A 124 4.11 -7.89 -10.77
C TYR A 124 3.68 -6.43 -10.83
N PRO A 125 2.47 -6.09 -10.34
CA PRO A 125 2.00 -4.72 -10.27
C PRO A 125 2.93 -3.83 -9.42
N PRO A 126 3.22 -2.60 -9.84
CA PRO A 126 4.20 -1.74 -9.19
C PRO A 126 3.63 -1.00 -7.98
N PHE A 127 3.16 -1.72 -6.97
CA PHE A 127 2.49 -1.17 -5.78
C PHE A 127 3.27 -0.08 -5.08
N GLN A 128 4.61 -0.17 -5.01
CA GLN A 128 5.41 0.88 -4.38
C GLN A 128 5.33 2.22 -5.14
N ARG A 129 5.26 2.18 -6.48
CA ARG A 129 5.06 3.40 -7.29
C ARG A 129 3.65 3.95 -7.12
N TRP A 130 2.65 3.07 -7.10
CA TRP A 130 1.26 3.48 -6.89
C TRP A 130 1.08 4.10 -5.51
N ALA A 131 1.67 3.51 -4.47
CA ALA A 131 1.64 4.04 -3.12
C ALA A 131 2.23 5.46 -3.04
N ALA A 132 3.39 5.68 -3.66
CA ALA A 132 4.03 7.01 -3.72
C ALA A 132 3.20 8.03 -4.54
N ARG A 133 2.33 7.55 -5.46
CA ARG A 133 1.38 8.40 -6.18
C ARG A 133 0.15 8.75 -5.34
N ALA A 134 -0.32 7.80 -4.54
CA ALA A 134 -1.58 7.90 -3.80
C ALA A 134 -1.45 8.64 -2.47
N GLY A 135 -0.28 8.59 -1.82
CA GLY A 135 -0.09 9.14 -0.48
C GLY A 135 1.31 9.68 -0.20
N PRO A 136 1.58 10.11 1.04
CA PRO A 136 2.83 10.74 1.46
C PRO A 136 3.93 9.73 1.81
N VAL A 137 3.90 8.53 1.22
CA VAL A 137 4.87 7.49 1.55
C VAL A 137 6.17 7.65 0.76
N HIS A 138 7.30 7.34 1.40
CA HIS A 138 8.64 7.49 0.86
C HIS A 138 9.46 6.21 1.07
N ARG A 139 10.48 6.00 0.25
CA ARG A 139 11.39 4.87 0.43
C ARG A 139 12.32 5.12 1.62
N SER A 140 12.29 4.23 2.61
CA SER A 140 13.21 4.27 3.75
C SER A 140 14.55 3.60 3.43
N PRO A 141 15.59 3.81 4.27
CA PRO A 141 16.86 3.08 4.16
C PRO A 141 16.74 1.56 4.26
N LEU A 142 15.66 1.03 4.84
CA LEU A 142 15.38 -0.40 4.90
C LEU A 142 14.73 -0.96 3.61
N GLY A 143 14.50 -0.11 2.59
CA GLY A 143 13.80 -0.50 1.36
C GLY A 143 12.28 -0.60 1.49
N LEU A 144 11.75 -0.47 2.70
CA LEU A 144 10.31 -0.38 2.96
C LEU A 144 9.80 1.04 2.72
N LEU A 145 8.53 1.18 2.38
CA LEU A 145 7.89 2.49 2.36
C LEU A 145 7.65 2.97 3.79
N ILE A 146 7.99 4.23 4.07
CA ILE A 146 7.72 4.91 5.33
C ILE A 146 6.62 5.94 5.15
N ASP A 147 5.64 5.91 6.03
CA ASP A 147 4.56 6.87 6.14
C ASP A 147 4.93 7.91 7.22
N PRO A 148 4.63 9.20 7.04
CA PRO A 148 4.97 10.24 8.03
C PRO A 148 4.30 10.07 9.40
N GLU A 149 3.19 9.36 9.48
CA GLU A 149 2.44 9.10 10.71
C GLU A 149 2.69 7.66 11.21
N PHE A 150 2.42 6.69 10.36
CA PHE A 150 2.50 5.26 10.72
C PHE A 150 3.92 4.68 10.62
N GLY A 151 4.89 5.48 10.24
CA GLY A 151 6.27 5.03 10.10
C GLY A 151 6.37 3.86 9.13
N LEU A 152 6.97 2.77 9.59
CA LEU A 152 7.11 1.54 8.82
C LEU A 152 5.98 0.52 9.10
N TRP A 153 4.96 0.91 9.91
CA TRP A 153 3.93 0.00 10.41
C TRP A 153 2.65 0.05 9.59
N HIS A 154 2.79 -0.09 8.29
CA HIS A 154 1.68 -0.19 7.34
C HIS A 154 2.02 -1.17 6.21
N ALA A 155 1.01 -1.60 5.46
CA ALA A 155 1.22 -2.40 4.27
C ALA A 155 0.07 -2.19 3.27
N TYR A 156 0.34 -2.55 2.02
CA TYR A 156 -0.64 -2.60 0.94
C TYR A 156 -1.05 -4.05 0.72
N ARG A 157 -2.36 -4.31 0.63
CA ARG A 157 -2.93 -5.65 0.46
C ARG A 157 -3.51 -5.87 -0.91
N GLY A 158 -3.89 -4.80 -1.59
CA GLY A 158 -4.39 -4.80 -2.94
C GLY A 158 -4.81 -3.41 -3.39
N ALA A 159 -5.38 -3.37 -4.58
CA ALA A 159 -5.95 -2.17 -5.16
C ALA A 159 -7.28 -2.51 -5.84
N LEU A 160 -8.19 -1.54 -5.85
CA LEU A 160 -9.43 -1.56 -6.61
C LEU A 160 -9.30 -0.58 -7.76
N VAL A 161 -9.59 -1.03 -8.97
CA VAL A 161 -9.56 -0.21 -10.19
C VAL A 161 -10.98 0.03 -10.64
N PHE A 162 -11.33 1.29 -10.82
CA PHE A 162 -12.64 1.77 -11.24
C PHE A 162 -12.55 2.41 -12.62
N ALA A 163 -13.59 2.28 -13.42
CA ALA A 163 -13.72 3.05 -14.66
C ALA A 163 -14.06 4.53 -14.38
N GLU A 164 -14.72 4.79 -13.27
CA GLU A 164 -15.16 6.10 -12.82
C GLU A 164 -13.96 6.94 -12.35
N CYS A 165 -14.03 8.25 -12.60
CA CYS A 165 -13.10 9.23 -12.09
C CYS A 165 -13.70 9.87 -10.84
N PHE A 166 -13.39 9.34 -9.67
CA PHE A 166 -13.84 9.92 -8.39
C PHE A 166 -13.23 11.30 -8.15
N ALA A 167 -13.93 12.16 -7.41
CA ALA A 167 -13.34 13.36 -6.84
C ALA A 167 -12.31 12.94 -5.78
N LEU A 168 -11.04 13.34 -5.96
CA LEU A 168 -9.96 12.98 -5.05
C LEU A 168 -9.57 14.19 -4.19
N PRO A 169 -9.26 13.99 -2.90
CA PRO A 169 -8.69 15.04 -2.08
C PRO A 169 -7.32 15.49 -2.64
N PRO A 170 -6.86 16.71 -2.31
CA PRO A 170 -5.50 17.12 -2.62
C PRO A 170 -4.48 16.10 -2.09
N ARG A 171 -3.46 15.80 -2.91
CA ARG A 171 -2.42 14.86 -2.51
C ARG A 171 -1.66 15.41 -1.29
N ASP A 172 -1.52 14.59 -0.27
CA ASP A 172 -0.61 14.87 0.84
C ASP A 172 0.85 14.84 0.33
N ALA A 173 1.56 15.96 0.50
CA ALA A 173 2.92 16.17 0.02
C ALA A 173 3.94 16.32 1.16
N ARG A 174 3.64 15.80 2.35
CA ARG A 174 4.57 15.83 3.49
C ARG A 174 5.92 15.23 3.08
N PRO A 175 7.06 15.82 3.53
CA PRO A 175 8.40 15.31 3.22
C PRO A 175 8.67 13.96 3.89
N SER A 176 9.72 13.29 3.45
CA SER A 176 10.15 12.04 4.05
C SER A 176 10.63 12.24 5.50
N PRO A 177 10.09 11.49 6.48
CA PRO A 177 10.61 11.53 7.84
C PRO A 177 12.10 11.13 7.94
N CYS A 178 12.62 10.38 6.97
CA CYS A 178 14.01 9.98 6.93
C CYS A 178 14.97 11.14 6.62
N ASP A 179 14.48 12.24 6.01
CA ASP A 179 15.33 13.39 5.66
C ASP A 179 15.80 14.15 6.91
N SER A 180 14.99 14.18 7.97
CA SER A 180 15.31 14.77 9.26
C SER A 180 15.90 13.78 10.28
N CYS A 181 15.92 12.48 9.99
CA CYS A 181 16.43 11.45 10.89
C CYS A 181 17.95 11.34 10.84
N ARG A 182 18.66 12.06 11.74
CA ARG A 182 20.12 12.13 11.75
C ARG A 182 20.77 10.80 12.14
N ASP A 183 20.29 10.15 13.20
CA ASP A 183 20.94 8.99 13.81
C ASP A 183 20.68 7.68 13.05
N ARG A 184 19.66 7.62 12.24
CA ARG A 184 19.25 6.45 11.43
C ARG A 184 19.36 5.11 12.20
N PRO A 185 18.75 4.98 13.38
CA PRO A 185 18.93 3.82 14.26
C PRO A 185 18.54 2.49 13.59
N CYS A 186 17.71 2.55 12.57
CA CYS A 186 17.33 1.39 11.78
C CYS A 186 18.51 0.74 11.04
N LEU A 187 19.60 1.46 10.76
CA LEU A 187 20.77 0.92 10.08
C LEU A 187 21.82 0.35 11.05
N THR A 188 21.77 0.71 12.33
CA THR A 188 22.81 0.35 13.30
C THR A 188 22.41 -0.79 14.25
N VAL A 189 21.10 -1.04 14.42
CA VAL A 189 20.60 -2.00 15.42
C VAL A 189 20.47 -3.43 14.87
N CYS A 190 20.65 -3.64 13.56
CA CYS A 190 20.53 -4.98 12.98
C CYS A 190 21.68 -5.87 13.45
N PRO A 191 21.41 -7.02 14.13
CA PRO A 191 22.45 -7.87 14.69
C PRO A 191 23.45 -8.45 13.67
N VAL A 192 23.01 -8.55 12.41
CA VAL A 192 23.83 -9.10 11.29
C VAL A 192 24.10 -8.07 10.22
N SER A 193 23.87 -6.78 10.48
CA SER A 193 24.11 -5.68 9.54
C SER A 193 23.55 -5.93 8.14
N ALA A 194 22.34 -6.54 8.06
CA ALA A 194 21.74 -6.95 6.80
C ALA A 194 21.34 -5.80 5.86
N PHE A 195 21.31 -4.57 6.35
CA PHE A 195 20.99 -3.38 5.55
C PHE A 195 22.26 -2.58 5.25
N THR A 196 22.68 -2.58 3.98
CA THR A 196 23.91 -1.93 3.52
C THR A 196 23.64 -0.98 2.35
N ALA A 197 24.64 -0.24 1.93
CA ALA A 197 24.56 0.60 0.72
C ALA A 197 24.31 -0.24 -0.56
N ALA A 198 24.74 -1.52 -0.57
CA ALA A 198 24.49 -2.45 -1.67
C ALA A 198 23.06 -3.03 -1.66
N GLY A 199 22.30 -2.83 -0.58
CA GLY A 199 20.93 -3.30 -0.42
C GLY A 199 20.72 -4.16 0.81
N TYR A 200 19.67 -5.01 0.77
CA TYR A 200 19.28 -5.90 1.85
C TYR A 200 19.83 -7.32 1.66
N ASP A 201 20.69 -7.74 2.57
CA ASP A 201 21.17 -9.14 2.65
C ASP A 201 20.11 -10.03 3.34
N ALA A 202 19.22 -10.52 2.52
CA ALA A 202 18.14 -11.38 2.97
C ALA A 202 18.64 -12.77 3.41
N ALA A 203 19.82 -13.22 2.95
CA ALA A 203 20.40 -14.50 3.33
C ALA A 203 20.95 -14.44 4.76
N ALA A 204 21.76 -13.43 5.08
CA ALA A 204 22.27 -13.21 6.43
C ALA A 204 21.13 -13.01 7.45
N CYS A 205 20.08 -12.27 7.07
CA CYS A 205 18.91 -12.10 7.91
C CYS A 205 18.19 -13.43 8.20
N ALA A 206 17.95 -14.25 7.17
CA ALA A 206 17.27 -15.54 7.35
C ALA A 206 18.08 -16.48 8.23
N ALA A 207 19.37 -16.62 7.99
CA ALA A 207 20.26 -17.45 8.80
C ALA A 207 20.23 -17.02 10.30
N HIS A 208 20.21 -15.71 10.57
CA HIS A 208 20.07 -15.20 11.94
C HIS A 208 18.72 -15.57 12.56
N LEU A 209 17.63 -15.46 11.81
CA LEU A 209 16.28 -15.79 12.31
C LEU A 209 16.11 -17.28 12.60
N GLU A 210 16.78 -18.15 11.83
CA GLU A 210 16.78 -19.60 11.99
C GLU A 210 17.66 -20.05 13.16
N SER A 211 18.65 -19.25 13.54
CA SER A 211 19.51 -19.50 14.66
C SER A 211 18.86 -19.08 15.97
N GLY A 212 18.55 -19.65 16.93
CA GLY A 212 17.90 -19.20 18.20
C GLY A 212 18.20 -17.75 18.64
N ALA A 213 19.28 -17.12 18.16
CA ALA A 213 19.60 -15.70 18.39
C ALA A 213 18.62 -14.73 17.73
N GLY A 214 17.85 -15.18 16.74
CA GLY A 214 16.89 -14.36 16.02
C GLY A 214 15.55 -14.09 16.73
N ALA A 215 15.32 -14.62 17.93
CA ALA A 215 14.05 -14.54 18.65
C ALA A 215 13.55 -13.09 18.83
N ALA A 216 14.44 -12.17 19.22
CA ALA A 216 14.07 -10.76 19.38
C ALA A 216 13.61 -10.11 18.07
N CYS A 217 14.22 -10.48 16.93
CA CYS A 217 13.79 -10.02 15.62
C CYS A 217 12.41 -10.59 15.25
N ILE A 218 12.16 -11.85 15.56
CA ILE A 218 10.87 -12.51 15.31
C ILE A 218 9.76 -11.82 16.11
N ASP A 219 10.00 -11.56 17.37
CA ASP A 219 9.01 -11.02 18.31
C ASP A 219 8.69 -9.54 18.09
N SER A 220 9.60 -8.78 17.49
CA SER A 220 9.46 -7.36 17.22
C SER A 220 9.19 -7.00 15.75
N ALA A 221 8.97 -7.99 14.89
CA ALA A 221 8.86 -7.79 13.44
C ALA A 221 10.08 -7.05 12.84
N CYS A 222 11.29 -7.50 13.19
CA CYS A 222 12.59 -6.92 12.84
C CYS A 222 13.02 -5.77 13.75
N LEU A 223 14.18 -5.95 14.44
CA LEU A 223 14.75 -4.91 15.32
C LEU A 223 15.07 -3.62 14.57
N ALA A 224 15.58 -3.70 13.35
CA ALA A 224 15.84 -2.52 12.51
C ALA A 224 14.56 -1.72 12.21
N ARG A 225 13.46 -2.41 11.90
CA ARG A 225 12.14 -1.79 11.71
C ARG A 225 11.63 -1.17 13.02
N ALA A 226 11.77 -1.89 14.12
CA ALA A 226 11.32 -1.44 15.44
C ALA A 226 12.14 -0.26 16.00
N ALA A 227 13.37 -0.06 15.54
CA ALA A 227 14.19 1.08 15.95
C ALA A 227 13.75 2.40 15.33
N CYS A 228 12.92 2.39 14.26
CA CYS A 228 12.41 3.60 13.65
C CYS A 228 11.68 4.47 14.70
N PRO A 229 12.01 5.77 14.83
CA PRO A 229 11.35 6.66 15.78
C PRO A 229 9.93 7.06 15.36
N VAL A 230 9.58 6.92 14.08
CA VAL A 230 8.27 7.31 13.54
C VAL A 230 7.27 6.17 13.68
N GLY A 231 6.06 6.48 14.16
CA GLY A 231 4.95 5.55 14.28
C GLY A 231 5.17 4.45 15.32
N ARG A 232 5.89 4.74 16.41
CA ARG A 232 6.20 3.75 17.47
C ARG A 232 4.96 3.13 18.10
N GLU A 233 3.91 3.92 18.25
CA GLU A 233 2.60 3.55 18.78
C GLU A 233 1.85 2.54 17.88
N HIS A 234 2.23 2.47 16.61
CA HIS A 234 1.63 1.56 15.63
C HIS A 234 2.40 0.25 15.45
N ARG A 235 3.42 0.00 16.27
CA ARG A 235 4.19 -1.25 16.23
C ARG A 235 3.27 -2.46 16.35
N TYR A 236 3.62 -3.49 15.61
CA TYR A 236 2.89 -4.75 15.70
C TYR A 236 3.07 -5.37 17.10
N PRO A 237 1.99 -5.82 17.76
CA PRO A 237 2.07 -6.76 18.87
C PRO A 237 2.84 -8.04 18.47
N THR A 238 3.26 -8.81 19.45
CA THR A 238 4.11 -9.99 19.24
C THR A 238 3.49 -11.02 18.26
N GLU A 239 2.18 -11.22 18.32
CA GLU A 239 1.52 -12.24 17.48
C GLU A 239 1.58 -11.89 15.99
N PRO A 240 1.10 -10.72 15.51
CA PRO A 240 1.27 -10.33 14.11
C PRO A 240 2.75 -10.18 13.72
N ALA A 241 3.63 -9.73 14.64
CA ALA A 241 5.07 -9.66 14.39
C ALA A 241 5.64 -11.03 14.02
N ARG A 242 5.41 -12.03 14.87
CA ARG A 242 5.81 -13.43 14.63
C ARG A 242 5.24 -14.00 13.34
N PHE A 243 3.97 -13.71 13.06
CA PHE A 243 3.33 -14.17 11.84
C PHE A 243 4.08 -13.67 10.59
N HIS A 244 4.34 -12.37 10.51
CA HIS A 244 5.04 -11.79 9.36
C HIS A 244 6.48 -12.28 9.21
N MET A 245 7.22 -12.44 10.34
CA MET A 245 8.59 -12.92 10.30
C MET A 245 8.68 -14.40 9.89
N ARG A 246 7.74 -15.24 10.32
CA ARG A 246 7.63 -16.64 9.88
C ARG A 246 7.23 -16.74 8.40
N ALA A 247 6.32 -15.88 7.92
CA ALA A 247 5.96 -15.81 6.51
C ALA A 247 7.18 -15.44 5.63
N PHE A 248 8.04 -14.53 6.10
CA PHE A 248 9.30 -14.19 5.43
C PHE A 248 10.20 -15.43 5.28
N LEU A 249 10.44 -16.19 6.37
CA LEU A 249 11.24 -17.42 6.33
C LEU A 249 10.64 -18.45 5.38
N SER A 250 9.35 -18.75 5.52
CA SER A 250 8.65 -19.73 4.67
C SER A 250 8.66 -19.35 3.18
N GLY A 251 8.64 -18.07 2.85
CA GLY A 251 8.72 -17.59 1.48
C GLY A 251 10.09 -17.78 0.84
N ARG A 252 11.17 -17.89 1.63
CA ARG A 252 12.53 -18.13 1.13
C ARG A 252 12.80 -19.59 0.79
N THR A 253 12.29 -20.51 1.58
CA THR A 253 12.46 -21.96 1.33
C THR A 253 11.72 -22.45 0.09
N ARG A 254 10.92 -21.58 -0.52
CA ARG A 254 10.09 -21.90 -1.70
C ARG A 254 10.60 -21.31 -3.02
N ARG A 255 11.74 -20.60 -2.98
CA ARG A 255 12.42 -20.06 -4.16
C ARG A 255 13.69 -20.85 -4.44
#